data_e75a8bcbc260e67a240001711f6d22ee
#
_entry.id   e75a8bcbc260e67a240001711f6d22ee
#
_cell.length_a   1.000
_cell.length_b   1.000
_cell.length_c   1.000
_cell.angle_alpha   90.00
_cell.angle_beta   90.00
_cell.angle_gamma   90.00
#
_symmetry.space_group_name_H-M   'P 1'
#
loop_
_entity.id
_entity.type
_entity.pdbx_description
1 polymer ?
#
loop_
_entity_poly.entity_id
_entity_poly.type
_entity_poly.pdbx_seq_one_letter_code
_entity_poly.pdbx_strand_id
1 'polypeptide(L)'
;MLKRDATTSASYSSAPAGGSVDTMTAACVSELMNAATSIHKLHLKVTGTGSYAAHKALNELYDALPGHADDLAEGYQGATEKLLTYSEVAPRTLNSVQEGLDYIREIYEMVNKLQAKMPYSEIVNDLDTIKSTINSIKYKLLFLK
;
A
#
# COMPACT_ATOMS: atom_id res chain seq x y z
N MET A 1 -3.89 22.07 20.93
CA MET A 1 -4.02 21.51 20.45
C MET A 1 -4.79 20.92 19.90
N LEU A 2 -4.92 20.72 19.69
CA LEU A 2 -5.47 20.09 19.21
C LEU A 2 -6.49 19.89 18.72
N LYS A 3 -7.07 20.26 18.50
CA LYS A 3 -8.12 20.05 18.19
C LYS A 3 -8.38 20.14 16.95
N ARG A 4 -8.58 20.32 16.42
CA ARG A 4 -8.63 20.23 15.23
C ARG A 4 -9.00 19.11 14.58
N ASP A 5 -9.00 18.25 15.10
CA ASP A 5 -8.91 16.98 14.55
C ASP A 5 -10.20 16.30 14.28
N ALA A 6 -11.20 16.57 15.01
CA ALA A 6 -12.51 15.98 14.77
C ALA A 6 -13.03 16.37 13.40
N THR A 7 -12.78 17.59 13.01
CA THR A 7 -13.17 18.07 11.71
C THR A 7 -12.47 17.29 10.62
N THR A 8 -11.20 17.00 10.85
CA THR A 8 -10.40 16.27 9.89
C THR A 8 -10.95 14.86 9.70
N SER A 9 -11.34 14.20 10.77
CA SER A 9 -11.90 12.87 10.66
C SER A 9 -13.16 12.83 9.81
N ALA A 10 -14.03 13.79 9.99
CA ALA A 10 -15.24 13.86 9.17
C ALA A 10 -14.90 14.04 7.70
N SER A 11 -13.87 14.82 7.40
CA SER A 11 -13.43 15.01 6.04
C SER A 11 -12.95 13.71 5.42
N TYR A 12 -12.21 12.93 6.20
CA TYR A 12 -11.69 11.67 5.68
C TYR A 12 -12.78 10.73 5.25
N SER A 13 -13.83 10.58 6.02
CA SER A 13 -14.88 9.62 5.72
C SER A 13 -15.58 9.93 4.41
N SER A 14 -15.54 11.17 3.98
CA SER A 14 -16.23 11.58 2.74
C SER A 14 -15.26 11.88 1.60
N ALA A 15 -13.97 11.85 1.85
CA ALA A 15 -13.00 12.29 0.85
C ALA A 15 -12.64 11.16 -0.11
N PRO A 16 -12.91 11.32 -1.40
CA PRO A 16 -12.50 10.34 -2.38
C PRO A 16 -11.02 10.47 -2.70
N ALA A 17 -10.55 9.71 -3.68
CA ALA A 17 -9.16 9.64 -4.06
C ALA A 17 -8.51 10.98 -4.38
N GLY A 18 -9.28 12.00 -4.70
CA GLY A 18 -8.73 13.32 -5.01
C GLY A 18 -8.59 14.22 -3.79
N GLY A 19 -8.71 13.69 -2.57
CA GLY A 19 -8.64 14.48 -1.36
C GLY A 19 -7.24 15.01 -1.06
N SER A 20 -7.09 15.55 0.13
CA SER A 20 -5.83 16.16 0.57
C SER A 20 -4.70 15.14 0.62
N VAL A 21 -3.47 15.65 0.67
CA VAL A 21 -2.30 14.78 0.80
C VAL A 21 -2.38 13.98 2.11
N ASP A 22 -2.86 14.59 3.19
CA ASP A 22 -3.08 13.85 4.44
C ASP A 22 -4.00 12.65 4.23
N THR A 23 -5.15 12.89 3.61
CA THR A 23 -6.13 11.84 3.36
C THR A 23 -5.57 10.74 2.46
N MET A 24 -4.89 11.14 1.40
CA MET A 24 -4.29 10.20 0.46
C MET A 24 -3.20 9.37 1.13
N THR A 25 -2.38 10.00 1.97
CA THR A 25 -1.31 9.31 2.67
C THR A 25 -1.88 8.30 3.65
N ALA A 26 -2.87 8.70 4.43
CA ALA A 26 -3.51 7.79 5.39
C ALA A 26 -4.14 6.60 4.67
N ALA A 27 -4.81 6.84 3.54
CA ALA A 27 -5.41 5.77 2.76
C ALA A 27 -4.35 4.83 2.20
N CYS A 28 -3.23 5.36 1.75
CA CYS A 28 -2.14 4.57 1.22
C CYS A 28 -1.53 3.66 2.31
N VAL A 29 -1.30 4.21 3.49
CA VAL A 29 -0.77 3.43 4.62
C VAL A 29 -1.72 2.28 4.96
N SER A 30 -3.02 2.58 5.09
CA SER A 30 -4.02 1.56 5.40
C SER A 30 -4.08 0.48 4.32
N GLU A 31 -4.02 0.87 3.06
CA GLU A 31 -4.07 -0.10 1.96
C GLU A 31 -2.81 -0.97 1.93
N LEU A 32 -1.64 -0.41 2.21
CA LEU A 32 -0.41 -1.20 2.27
C LEU A 32 -0.49 -2.25 3.38
N MET A 33 -1.05 -1.90 4.53
CA MET A 33 -1.24 -2.84 5.63
C MET A 33 -2.25 -3.93 5.25
N ASN A 34 -3.38 -3.54 4.66
CA ASN A 34 -4.39 -4.49 4.20
C ASN A 34 -3.85 -5.39 3.10
N ALA A 35 -3.02 -4.85 2.24
CA ALA A 35 -2.40 -5.62 1.16
C ALA A 35 -1.50 -6.72 1.72
N ALA A 36 -0.78 -6.45 2.81
CA ALA A 36 0.04 -7.48 3.44
C ALA A 36 -0.83 -8.69 3.83
N THR A 37 -1.99 -8.43 4.45
CA THR A 37 -2.91 -9.50 4.83
C THR A 37 -3.50 -10.20 3.61
N SER A 38 -3.96 -9.43 2.63
CA SER A 38 -4.58 -9.97 1.41
C SER A 38 -3.62 -10.86 0.63
N ILE A 39 -2.40 -10.39 0.44
CA ILE A 39 -1.34 -11.11 -0.30
C ILE A 39 -0.87 -12.33 0.50
N HIS A 40 -0.77 -12.20 1.82
CA HIS A 40 -0.39 -13.31 2.68
C HIS A 40 -1.39 -14.47 2.53
N LYS A 41 -2.69 -14.16 2.56
CA LYS A 41 -3.71 -15.19 2.40
C LYS A 41 -3.70 -15.77 0.99
N LEU A 42 -3.47 -14.96 -0.04
CA LEU A 42 -3.36 -15.46 -1.41
C LEU A 42 -2.21 -16.44 -1.53
N HIS A 43 -1.06 -16.14 -0.92
CA HIS A 43 0.13 -16.97 -1.01
C HIS A 43 -0.14 -18.39 -0.46
N LEU A 44 -1.12 -18.54 0.42
CA LEU A 44 -1.51 -19.84 0.97
C LEU A 44 -2.46 -20.61 0.06
N LYS A 45 -2.98 -19.97 -0.98
CA LYS A 45 -4.00 -20.56 -1.87
C LYS A 45 -3.45 -21.01 -3.22
N VAL A 46 -2.25 -20.54 -3.60
CA VAL A 46 -1.74 -20.82 -4.95
C VAL A 46 -1.40 -22.30 -5.09
N THR A 47 -1.78 -22.88 -6.23
CA THR A 47 -1.57 -24.30 -6.53
C THR A 47 -1.24 -24.47 -8.01
N GLY A 48 -0.71 -25.64 -8.35
CA GLY A 48 -0.49 -25.99 -9.76
C GLY A 48 0.89 -25.58 -10.25
N THR A 49 1.07 -25.70 -11.55
CA THR A 49 2.33 -25.40 -12.21
C THR A 49 2.72 -23.95 -12.00
N GLY A 50 3.95 -23.72 -11.57
CA GLY A 50 4.44 -22.37 -11.32
C GLY A 50 4.05 -21.80 -9.97
N SER A 51 3.26 -22.54 -9.18
CA SER A 51 2.77 -22.01 -7.90
C SER A 51 3.86 -21.79 -6.88
N TYR A 52 4.93 -22.57 -6.91
CA TYR A 52 6.01 -22.36 -5.94
C TYR A 52 6.69 -21.03 -6.15
N ALA A 53 6.94 -20.65 -7.41
CA ALA A 53 7.53 -19.34 -7.71
C ALA A 53 6.59 -18.20 -7.28
N ALA A 54 5.29 -18.35 -7.55
CA ALA A 54 4.30 -17.36 -7.12
C ALA A 54 4.23 -17.27 -5.60
N HIS A 55 4.21 -18.41 -4.91
CA HIS A 55 4.21 -18.47 -3.45
C HIS A 55 5.40 -17.70 -2.86
N LYS A 56 6.59 -17.90 -3.43
CA LYS A 56 7.78 -17.22 -2.94
C LYS A 56 7.73 -15.72 -3.22
N ALA A 57 7.29 -15.32 -4.41
CA ALA A 57 7.20 -13.91 -4.76
C ALA A 57 6.19 -13.18 -3.88
N LEU A 58 5.03 -13.79 -3.65
CA LEU A 58 4.01 -13.21 -2.78
C LEU A 58 4.52 -13.09 -1.35
N ASN A 59 5.31 -14.07 -0.89
CA ASN A 59 5.91 -14.01 0.44
C ASN A 59 6.85 -12.79 0.57
N GLU A 60 7.69 -12.55 -0.42
CA GLU A 60 8.57 -11.38 -0.39
C GLU A 60 7.74 -10.10 -0.28
N LEU A 61 6.62 -10.04 -1.00
CA LEU A 61 5.80 -8.84 -0.99
C LEU A 61 5.15 -8.60 0.37
N TYR A 62 4.47 -9.60 0.93
CA TYR A 62 3.77 -9.35 2.19
C TYR A 62 4.74 -9.14 3.36
N ASP A 63 5.96 -9.64 3.25
CA ASP A 63 6.99 -9.37 4.26
C ASP A 63 7.46 -7.91 4.18
N ALA A 64 7.52 -7.34 2.99
CA ALA A 64 8.01 -5.97 2.79
C ALA A 64 6.96 -4.90 3.09
N LEU A 65 5.69 -5.19 2.84
CA LEU A 65 4.64 -4.18 2.90
C LEU A 65 4.47 -3.50 4.27
N PRO A 66 4.50 -4.22 5.41
CA PRO A 66 4.37 -3.53 6.70
C PRO A 66 5.47 -2.51 6.96
N GLY A 67 6.71 -2.82 6.60
CA GLY A 67 7.81 -1.87 6.75
C GLY A 67 7.63 -0.66 5.87
N HIS A 68 7.16 -0.86 4.64
CA HIS A 68 6.85 0.26 3.74
C HIS A 68 5.74 1.16 4.31
N ALA A 69 4.70 0.54 4.88
CA ALA A 69 3.62 1.29 5.50
C ALA A 69 4.13 2.12 6.68
N ASP A 70 4.97 1.51 7.52
CA ASP A 70 5.55 2.22 8.67
C ASP A 70 6.43 3.38 8.22
N ASP A 71 7.30 3.16 7.25
CA ASP A 71 8.19 4.21 6.76
C ASP A 71 7.39 5.40 6.22
N LEU A 72 6.35 5.12 5.44
CA LEU A 72 5.50 6.18 4.90
C LEU A 72 4.77 6.93 6.00
N ALA A 73 4.16 6.20 6.95
CA ALA A 73 3.40 6.81 8.02
C ALA A 73 4.29 7.66 8.93
N GLU A 74 5.40 7.08 9.39
CA GLU A 74 6.29 7.77 10.31
C GLU A 74 6.96 8.96 9.63
N GLY A 75 7.40 8.79 8.40
CA GLY A 75 8.02 9.88 7.65
C GLY A 75 7.08 11.04 7.44
N TYR A 76 5.87 10.77 7.01
CA TYR A 76 4.90 11.83 6.74
C TYR A 76 4.45 12.52 8.03
N GLN A 77 4.16 11.74 9.06
CA GLN A 77 3.77 12.30 10.35
C GLN A 77 4.90 13.12 10.98
N GLY A 78 6.13 12.67 10.80
CA GLY A 78 7.29 13.44 11.26
C GLY A 78 7.47 14.73 10.48
N ALA A 79 7.32 14.69 9.16
CA ALA A 79 7.48 15.88 8.32
C ALA A 79 6.41 16.93 8.59
N THR A 80 5.17 16.49 8.84
CA THR A 80 4.06 17.40 9.07
C THR A 80 3.86 17.75 10.55
N GLU A 81 4.52 17.02 11.43
CA GLU A 81 4.41 17.18 12.89
C GLU A 81 2.97 17.01 13.38
N LYS A 82 2.23 16.09 12.76
CA LYS A 82 0.87 15.77 13.19
C LYS A 82 0.58 14.30 12.89
N LEU A 83 -0.38 13.76 13.63
CA LEU A 83 -0.80 12.38 13.41
C LEU A 83 -1.89 12.32 12.34
N LEU A 84 -1.85 11.26 11.53
CA LEU A 84 -2.90 11.01 10.56
C LEU A 84 -4.07 10.27 11.21
N THR A 85 -5.24 10.37 10.60
CA THR A 85 -6.41 9.58 10.97
C THR A 85 -6.54 8.46 9.95
N TYR A 86 -6.47 7.22 10.40
CA TYR A 86 -6.52 6.05 9.52
C TYR A 86 -7.93 5.47 9.52
N SER A 87 -8.43 5.16 8.32
CA SER A 87 -9.76 4.56 8.19
C SER A 87 -9.66 3.04 8.30
N GLU A 88 -10.76 2.45 8.75
CA GLU A 88 -10.87 0.98 8.86
C GLU A 88 -11.39 0.45 7.53
N VAL A 89 -10.56 -0.34 6.85
CA VAL A 89 -10.92 -0.96 5.59
C VAL A 89 -10.52 -2.42 5.66
N ALA A 90 -11.44 -3.29 5.25
CA ALA A 90 -11.17 -4.71 5.30
C ALA A 90 -10.18 -5.13 4.21
N PRO A 91 -9.33 -6.14 4.49
CA PRO A 91 -8.48 -6.70 3.46
C PRO A 91 -9.32 -7.32 2.34
N ARG A 92 -8.75 -7.42 1.15
CA ARG A 92 -9.45 -8.02 0.00
C ARG A 92 -9.33 -9.52 0.02
N THR A 93 -10.30 -10.19 -0.58
CA THR A 93 -10.23 -11.62 -0.85
C THR A 93 -9.69 -11.80 -2.26
N LEU A 94 -8.54 -12.41 -2.39
CA LEU A 94 -7.89 -12.70 -3.67
C LEU A 94 -7.85 -14.21 -3.85
N ASN A 95 -8.23 -14.70 -5.03
CA ASN A 95 -8.39 -16.12 -5.26
C ASN A 95 -7.47 -16.68 -6.35
N SER A 96 -6.70 -15.84 -7.03
CA SER A 96 -5.79 -16.29 -8.08
C SER A 96 -4.59 -15.35 -8.17
N VAL A 97 -3.53 -15.86 -8.80
CA VAL A 97 -2.33 -15.04 -9.05
C VAL A 97 -2.70 -13.84 -9.91
N GLN A 98 -3.60 -14.03 -10.88
CA GLN A 98 -4.04 -12.92 -11.73
C GLN A 98 -4.73 -11.83 -10.92
N GLU A 99 -5.62 -12.21 -9.99
CA GLU A 99 -6.26 -11.23 -9.12
C GLU A 99 -5.24 -10.52 -8.24
N GLY A 100 -4.25 -11.26 -7.75
CA GLY A 100 -3.16 -10.67 -6.98
C GLY A 100 -2.36 -9.67 -7.80
N LEU A 101 -2.05 -10.02 -9.04
CA LEU A 101 -1.30 -9.15 -9.94
C LEU A 101 -2.07 -7.87 -10.24
N ASP A 102 -3.38 -8.00 -10.50
CA ASP A 102 -4.22 -6.85 -10.75
C ASP A 102 -4.29 -5.92 -9.52
N TYR A 103 -4.39 -6.51 -8.34
CA TYR A 103 -4.40 -5.75 -7.09
C TYR A 103 -3.07 -5.02 -6.88
N ILE A 104 -1.95 -5.67 -7.15
CA ILE A 104 -0.63 -5.06 -7.02
C ILE A 104 -0.50 -3.86 -7.96
N ARG A 105 -1.07 -3.96 -9.16
CA ARG A 105 -1.11 -2.85 -10.12
C ARG A 105 -1.93 -1.67 -9.58
N GLU A 106 -3.05 -1.96 -8.91
CA GLU A 106 -3.85 -0.90 -8.29
C GLU A 106 -3.07 -0.19 -7.19
N ILE A 107 -2.34 -0.95 -6.37
CA ILE A 107 -1.52 -0.36 -5.32
C ILE A 107 -0.44 0.53 -5.93
N TYR A 108 0.19 0.09 -7.00
CA TYR A 108 1.20 0.89 -7.71
C TYR A 108 0.60 2.23 -8.13
N GLU A 109 -0.60 2.22 -8.73
CA GLU A 109 -1.25 3.44 -9.18
C GLU A 109 -1.61 4.35 -8.01
N MET A 110 -2.06 3.79 -6.90
CA MET A 110 -2.36 4.56 -5.70
C MET A 110 -1.11 5.28 -5.20
N VAL A 111 0.02 4.57 -5.13
CA VAL A 111 1.30 5.13 -4.71
C VAL A 111 1.75 6.22 -5.69
N ASN A 112 1.59 5.96 -6.98
CA ASN A 112 1.99 6.90 -8.02
C ASN A 112 1.20 8.21 -7.93
N LYS A 113 -0.10 8.12 -7.68
CA LYS A 113 -0.95 9.31 -7.53
C LYS A 113 -0.58 10.11 -6.29
N LEU A 114 -0.29 9.43 -5.18
CA LEU A 114 0.16 10.11 -3.97
C LEU A 114 1.48 10.81 -4.22
N GLN A 115 2.41 10.13 -4.89
CA GLN A 115 3.74 10.68 -5.17
C GLN A 115 3.65 11.98 -5.97
N ALA A 116 2.71 12.05 -6.91
CA ALA A 116 2.54 13.24 -7.74
C ALA A 116 2.15 14.49 -6.92
N LYS A 117 1.58 14.29 -5.75
CA LYS A 117 1.13 15.40 -4.89
C LYS A 117 1.99 15.56 -3.63
N MET A 118 2.97 14.69 -3.42
CA MET A 118 3.78 14.69 -2.20
C MET A 118 4.81 15.82 -2.23
N PRO A 119 4.75 16.78 -1.28
CA PRO A 119 5.67 17.90 -1.30
C PRO A 119 7.04 17.64 -0.66
N TYR A 120 7.23 16.49 -0.03
CA TYR A 120 8.46 16.17 0.69
C TYR A 120 9.29 15.18 -0.13
N SER A 121 10.50 15.61 -0.57
CA SER A 121 11.32 14.78 -1.44
C SER A 121 11.75 13.47 -0.79
N GLU A 122 12.00 13.47 0.50
CA GLU A 122 12.38 12.25 1.22
C GLU A 122 11.24 11.23 1.21
N ILE A 123 10.00 11.69 1.25
CA ILE A 123 8.84 10.79 1.20
C ILE A 123 8.57 10.35 -0.23
N VAL A 124 8.83 11.21 -1.22
CA VAL A 124 8.81 10.81 -2.61
C VAL A 124 9.78 9.64 -2.84
N ASN A 125 10.95 9.68 -2.20
CA ASN A 125 11.91 8.58 -2.29
C ASN A 125 11.39 7.31 -1.64
N ASP A 126 10.70 7.41 -0.51
CA ASP A 126 10.06 6.23 0.10
C ASP A 126 9.01 5.62 -0.82
N LEU A 127 8.23 6.46 -1.48
CA LEU A 127 7.22 5.99 -2.44
C LEU A 127 7.88 5.33 -3.66
N ASP A 128 9.02 5.84 -4.11
CA ASP A 128 9.81 5.17 -5.16
C ASP A 128 10.22 3.77 -4.72
N THR A 129 10.63 3.62 -3.48
CA THR A 129 11.05 2.32 -2.95
C THR A 129 9.89 1.31 -2.97
N ILE A 130 8.69 1.76 -2.61
CA ILE A 130 7.50 0.92 -2.69
C ILE A 130 7.24 0.49 -4.14
N LYS A 131 7.31 1.44 -5.06
CA LYS A 131 7.10 1.16 -6.49
C LYS A 131 8.13 0.16 -7.02
N SER A 132 9.38 0.29 -6.58
CA SER A 132 10.45 -0.62 -6.96
C SER A 132 10.19 -2.03 -6.46
N THR A 133 9.77 -2.17 -5.20
CA THR A 133 9.39 -3.47 -4.64
C THR A 133 8.26 -4.10 -5.46
N ILE A 134 7.22 -3.33 -5.77
CA ILE A 134 6.09 -3.81 -6.55
C ILE A 134 6.54 -4.30 -7.92
N ASN A 135 7.41 -3.54 -8.59
CA ASN A 135 7.90 -3.92 -9.91
C ASN A 135 8.69 -5.22 -9.87
N SER A 136 9.51 -5.43 -8.84
CA SER A 136 10.26 -6.66 -8.67
C SER A 136 9.32 -7.86 -8.50
N ILE A 137 8.27 -7.70 -7.70
CA ILE A 137 7.31 -8.79 -7.49
C ILE A 137 6.51 -9.05 -8.77
N LYS A 138 6.10 -8.01 -9.48
CA LYS A 138 5.41 -8.16 -10.76
C LYS A 138 6.26 -8.96 -11.76
N TYR A 139 7.53 -8.63 -11.83
CA TYR A 139 8.44 -9.38 -12.71
C TYR A 139 8.41 -10.86 -12.38
N LYS A 140 8.52 -11.20 -11.09
CA LYS A 140 8.55 -12.59 -10.66
C LYS A 140 7.23 -13.31 -10.97
N LEU A 141 6.11 -12.65 -10.72
CA LEU A 141 4.81 -13.25 -10.98
C LEU A 141 4.54 -13.45 -12.46
N LEU A 142 5.04 -12.55 -13.31
CA LEU A 142 4.81 -12.62 -14.75
C LEU A 142 5.72 -13.63 -15.45
N PHE A 143 6.97 -13.73 -15.02
CA PHE A 143 7.97 -14.43 -15.81
C PHE A 143 8.61 -15.65 -15.15
N LEU A 144 8.58 -15.76 -13.84
CA LEU A 144 9.20 -16.90 -13.16
C LEU A 144 8.11 -17.92 -12.80
N LYS A 145 8.11 -19.02 -13.53
CA LYS A 145 7.08 -20.03 -13.35
C LYS A 145 7.65 -21.42 -13.13
#